data_a07197871a23baf4260ac23de851418c
#
_entry.id   a07197871a23baf4260ac23de851418c
#
_cell.length_a   1.000
_cell.length_b   1.000
_cell.length_c   1.000
_cell.angle_alpha   90.00
_cell.angle_beta   90.00
_cell.angle_gamma   90.00
#
_symmetry.space_group_name_H-M   'P 1'
#
loop_
_entity.id
_entity.type
_entity.pdbx_description
1 polymer ?
#
loop_
_entity_poly.entity_id
_entity_poly.type
_entity_poly.pdbx_seq_one_letter_code
_entity_poly.pdbx_strand_id
1 'polypeptide(L)'
;MEPSAHVDTFARDNLPPQDQWPVLLLDHPDVSYPGRFNCATELLDGTIAAGHGDRVAIWSEVNDAPHGTTYRELREMVDRWAHVLVQDMGLLPGNRVLLRGPNTLQMAAAFLASVKAGLVVVPTMPLLRAKELKQIIDKAQVRAALCDARLIDEVDRCRDGNGEFFCAGLGEVRVFHSDAFDSMESLAAGKPAHFTACDTAADDVCLIAFTSGTTGAPKGCMHFHRDVLAMCDLFPRHVLKPTSTDVFCGTPPLAFTFGLGGLLCFPMRVGASTVLIEKLTPETLLRTVERFHATTMFTAPTFYRQMAPLVPQFDIGSLRKTVSAGEALPDSTRELWRKATGIEMIDGIGGTEMIHIFIASAGADVRPHAIGKAVSGYVIAVVDDDMRPVPVGTVGKLAVRGPTGCKYLADERQKKFVREGWNLPGDAVYVDADGYVFYQARADDMIVSAGYNISGPEVESVLMQHEAVAECGVIGVPDDERGQVVKAFVVVKPGYVADDSLVAQLQTFVKQTVAPYKYPRVIQFIHALPRTETGKLKRFALKAM
;
A
#
# COMPACT_ATOMS: atom_id res chain seq x y z
N MET A 1 -6.65 13.55 -23.79
CA MET A 1 -7.37 13.64 -22.52
C MET A 1 -8.75 14.24 -22.78
N GLU A 2 -9.78 13.64 -22.19
CA GLU A 2 -11.15 14.18 -22.25
C GLU A 2 -11.26 15.52 -21.51
N PRO A 3 -12.26 16.38 -21.81
CA PRO A 3 -12.53 17.58 -21.05
C PRO A 3 -12.76 17.24 -19.57
N SER A 4 -12.00 17.89 -18.68
CA SER A 4 -12.10 17.66 -17.24
C SER A 4 -13.43 18.18 -16.66
N ALA A 5 -13.96 17.47 -15.67
CA ALA A 5 -15.07 17.94 -14.84
C ALA A 5 -14.59 18.87 -13.70
N HIS A 6 -13.30 18.97 -13.46
CA HIS A 6 -12.76 19.75 -12.35
C HIS A 6 -12.92 21.26 -12.58
N VAL A 7 -13.60 21.92 -11.64
CA VAL A 7 -13.70 23.38 -11.55
C VAL A 7 -12.39 23.93 -10.93
N ASP A 8 -11.88 23.27 -9.91
CA ASP A 8 -10.54 23.54 -9.37
C ASP A 8 -9.51 22.69 -10.13
N THR A 9 -8.76 23.32 -11.01
CA THR A 9 -7.82 22.66 -11.93
C THR A 9 -6.46 22.37 -11.32
N PHE A 10 -6.21 22.74 -10.05
CA PHE A 10 -4.90 22.64 -9.42
C PHE A 10 -4.19 21.28 -9.63
N ALA A 11 -4.89 20.17 -9.39
CA ALA A 11 -4.28 18.86 -9.55
C ALA A 11 -3.87 18.59 -11.01
N ARG A 12 -4.70 18.99 -11.97
CA ARG A 12 -4.43 18.83 -13.41
C ARG A 12 -3.30 19.75 -13.88
N ASP A 13 -3.28 21.00 -13.41
CA ASP A 13 -2.25 21.99 -13.79
C ASP A 13 -0.88 21.65 -13.23
N ASN A 14 -0.83 20.83 -12.17
CA ASN A 14 0.40 20.39 -11.51
C ASN A 14 0.78 18.92 -11.83
N LEU A 15 0.15 18.33 -12.86
CA LEU A 15 0.66 17.09 -13.45
C LEU A 15 2.05 17.34 -14.06
N PRO A 16 2.95 16.35 -14.05
CA PRO A 16 4.21 16.49 -14.78
C PRO A 16 3.94 16.72 -16.28
N PRO A 17 4.83 17.41 -17.00
CA PRO A 17 4.75 17.51 -18.47
C PRO A 17 4.60 16.14 -19.13
N GLN A 18 3.84 16.06 -20.22
CA GLN A 18 3.50 14.76 -20.85
C GLN A 18 4.72 13.97 -21.34
N ASP A 19 5.79 14.64 -21.72
CA ASP A 19 7.07 14.01 -22.09
C ASP A 19 7.79 13.33 -20.92
N GLN A 20 7.36 13.62 -19.69
CA GLN A 20 7.85 12.98 -18.46
C GLN A 20 6.89 11.90 -17.93
N TRP A 21 5.83 11.59 -18.65
CA TRP A 21 4.92 10.53 -18.27
C TRP A 21 5.48 9.15 -18.63
N PRO A 22 5.13 8.10 -17.88
CA PRO A 22 5.36 6.75 -18.37
C PRO A 22 4.51 6.48 -19.61
N VAL A 23 4.97 5.59 -20.47
CA VAL A 23 4.12 5.06 -21.54
C VAL A 23 3.03 4.22 -20.90
N LEU A 24 1.78 4.66 -21.05
CA LEU A 24 0.61 3.94 -20.52
C LEU A 24 0.10 2.94 -21.56
N LEU A 25 0.00 1.67 -21.17
CA LEU A 25 -0.50 0.58 -22.02
C LEU A 25 -2.02 0.45 -21.76
N LEU A 26 -2.83 1.09 -22.58
CA LEU A 26 -4.29 1.17 -22.43
C LEU A 26 -5.04 0.27 -23.43
N ASP A 27 -4.35 -0.51 -24.22
CA ASP A 27 -4.89 -1.40 -25.24
C ASP A 27 -5.24 -2.80 -24.71
N HIS A 28 -4.94 -3.09 -23.43
CA HIS A 28 -5.33 -4.35 -22.81
C HIS A 28 -6.85 -4.43 -22.65
N PRO A 29 -7.52 -5.55 -23.05
CA PRO A 29 -8.99 -5.64 -23.08
C PRO A 29 -9.65 -5.41 -21.71
N ASP A 30 -8.99 -5.76 -20.61
CA ASP A 30 -9.54 -5.60 -19.25
C ASP A 30 -9.46 -4.16 -18.72
N VAL A 31 -8.75 -3.25 -19.39
CA VAL A 31 -8.66 -1.83 -19.02
C VAL A 31 -9.25 -0.88 -20.05
N SER A 32 -10.13 -1.42 -20.90
CA SER A 32 -10.88 -0.61 -21.85
C SER A 32 -12.06 0.05 -21.16
N TYR A 33 -11.92 1.30 -20.80
CA TYR A 33 -12.95 2.08 -20.09
C TYR A 33 -13.51 3.20 -20.99
N PRO A 34 -14.76 3.66 -20.72
CA PRO A 34 -15.28 4.88 -21.33
C PRO A 34 -14.39 6.09 -21.05
N GLY A 35 -14.40 7.09 -21.93
CA GLY A 35 -13.67 8.33 -21.70
C GLY A 35 -14.15 9.13 -20.48
N ARG A 36 -15.39 8.88 -20.04
CA ARG A 36 -15.99 9.53 -18.86
C ARG A 36 -16.65 8.49 -17.96
N PHE A 37 -16.30 8.49 -16.70
CA PHE A 37 -16.91 7.72 -15.62
C PHE A 37 -16.35 8.17 -14.28
N ASN A 38 -17.04 7.84 -13.19
CA ASN A 38 -16.58 8.06 -11.82
C ASN A 38 -16.30 6.70 -11.17
N CYS A 39 -15.06 6.47 -10.70
CA CYS A 39 -14.69 5.16 -10.18
C CYS A 39 -15.43 4.77 -8.89
N ALA A 40 -15.89 5.72 -8.07
CA ALA A 40 -16.74 5.39 -6.93
C ALA A 40 -18.11 4.88 -7.38
N THR A 41 -18.66 5.46 -8.44
CA THR A 41 -19.92 4.98 -9.05
C THR A 41 -19.75 3.56 -9.60
N GLU A 42 -18.65 3.29 -10.32
CA GLU A 42 -18.36 1.94 -10.84
C GLU A 42 -18.23 0.89 -9.74
N LEU A 43 -17.57 1.25 -8.62
CA LEU A 43 -17.35 0.34 -7.50
C LEU A 43 -18.60 0.13 -6.64
N LEU A 44 -19.45 1.14 -6.47
CA LEU A 44 -20.59 1.10 -5.56
C LEU A 44 -21.92 0.94 -6.29
N ASP A 45 -22.29 1.91 -7.12
CA ASP A 45 -23.58 1.89 -7.83
C ASP A 45 -23.60 0.78 -8.91
N GLY A 46 -22.49 0.58 -9.63
CA GLY A 46 -22.32 -0.51 -10.59
C GLY A 46 -22.48 -1.88 -9.96
N THR A 47 -21.91 -2.09 -8.77
CA THR A 47 -22.05 -3.34 -8.00
C THR A 47 -23.52 -3.58 -7.56
N ILE A 48 -24.23 -2.53 -7.16
CA ILE A 48 -25.67 -2.62 -6.86
C ILE A 48 -26.47 -2.95 -8.11
N ALA A 49 -26.17 -2.31 -9.24
CA ALA A 49 -26.81 -2.58 -10.53
C ALA A 49 -26.57 -4.02 -11.02
N ALA A 50 -25.41 -4.60 -10.67
CA ALA A 50 -25.09 -6.02 -10.92
C ALA A 50 -25.85 -7.01 -10.01
N GLY A 51 -26.74 -6.53 -9.12
CA GLY A 51 -27.59 -7.37 -8.27
C GLY A 51 -27.02 -7.66 -6.87
N HIS A 52 -25.95 -6.99 -6.46
CA HIS A 52 -25.31 -7.22 -5.14
C HIS A 52 -25.77 -6.23 -4.05
N GLY A 53 -26.81 -5.42 -4.28
CA GLY A 53 -27.23 -4.34 -3.39
C GLY A 53 -27.54 -4.75 -1.95
N ASP A 54 -28.11 -5.93 -1.74
CA ASP A 54 -28.50 -6.43 -0.42
C ASP A 54 -27.43 -7.30 0.26
N ARG A 55 -26.27 -7.46 -0.38
CA ARG A 55 -25.11 -8.13 0.23
C ARG A 55 -24.41 -7.16 1.17
N VAL A 56 -23.79 -7.71 2.21
CA VAL A 56 -22.93 -6.94 3.10
C VAL A 56 -21.67 -6.50 2.32
N ALA A 57 -21.46 -5.19 2.24
CA ALA A 57 -20.26 -4.59 1.67
C ALA A 57 -19.14 -4.52 2.71
N ILE A 58 -19.47 -4.02 3.92
CA ILE A 58 -18.51 -3.79 4.99
C ILE A 58 -19.01 -4.42 6.29
N TRP A 59 -18.20 -5.28 6.86
CA TRP A 59 -18.32 -5.76 8.22
C TRP A 59 -17.49 -4.89 9.17
N SER A 60 -18.06 -4.56 10.30
CA SER A 60 -17.42 -3.85 11.41
C SER A 60 -17.83 -4.47 12.75
N GLU A 61 -17.27 -3.97 13.83
CA GLU A 61 -17.68 -4.34 15.19
C GLU A 61 -18.39 -3.15 15.85
N VAL A 62 -19.56 -3.39 16.40
CA VAL A 62 -20.32 -2.43 17.21
C VAL A 62 -20.65 -3.11 18.53
N ASN A 63 -20.17 -2.55 19.64
CA ASN A 63 -20.33 -3.14 20.99
C ASN A 63 -19.88 -4.62 21.03
N ASP A 64 -18.72 -4.91 20.48
CA ASP A 64 -18.13 -6.24 20.36
C ASP A 64 -18.99 -7.27 19.59
N ALA A 65 -19.97 -6.82 18.81
CA ALA A 65 -20.77 -7.67 17.94
C ALA A 65 -20.51 -7.36 16.46
N PRO A 66 -20.50 -8.40 15.57
CA PRO A 66 -20.45 -8.19 14.14
C PRO A 66 -21.63 -7.34 13.65
N HIS A 67 -21.32 -6.31 12.90
CA HIS A 67 -22.31 -5.45 12.23
C HIS A 67 -22.02 -5.37 10.74
N GLY A 68 -22.98 -5.71 9.90
CA GLY A 68 -22.85 -5.69 8.46
C GLY A 68 -23.59 -4.50 7.86
N THR A 69 -22.89 -3.69 7.07
CA THR A 69 -23.48 -2.63 6.24
C THR A 69 -23.59 -3.14 4.80
N THR A 70 -24.80 -3.18 4.25
CA THR A 70 -25.04 -3.62 2.87
C THR A 70 -24.53 -2.59 1.85
N TYR A 71 -24.35 -3.01 0.59
CA TYR A 71 -24.00 -2.08 -0.49
C TYR A 71 -25.02 -0.96 -0.65
N ARG A 72 -26.31 -1.24 -0.44
CA ARG A 72 -27.40 -0.25 -0.51
C ARG A 72 -27.30 0.78 0.61
N GLU A 73 -27.10 0.32 1.85
CA GLU A 73 -26.92 1.21 3.01
C GLU A 73 -25.65 2.04 2.87
N LEU A 74 -24.55 1.42 2.41
CA LEU A 74 -23.31 2.15 2.15
C LEU A 74 -23.51 3.24 1.08
N ARG A 75 -24.23 2.94 -0.01
CA ARG A 75 -24.55 3.94 -1.04
C ARG A 75 -25.35 5.10 -0.46
N GLU A 76 -26.39 4.83 0.32
CA GLU A 76 -27.19 5.87 0.96
C GLU A 76 -26.34 6.77 1.88
N MET A 77 -25.44 6.19 2.66
CA MET A 77 -24.49 6.93 3.49
C MET A 77 -23.57 7.79 2.62
N VAL A 78 -22.96 7.22 1.59
CA VAL A 78 -22.08 7.91 0.64
C VAL A 78 -22.80 9.07 -0.05
N ASP A 79 -24.02 8.86 -0.52
CA ASP A 79 -24.82 9.87 -1.21
C ASP A 79 -25.18 11.05 -0.27
N ARG A 80 -25.57 10.77 0.97
CA ARG A 80 -25.82 11.80 1.99
C ARG A 80 -24.54 12.58 2.34
N TRP A 81 -23.40 11.90 2.46
CA TRP A 81 -22.12 12.54 2.72
C TRP A 81 -21.65 13.39 1.55
N ALA A 82 -21.90 12.96 0.31
CA ALA A 82 -21.61 13.76 -0.88
C ALA A 82 -22.42 15.07 -0.90
N HIS A 83 -23.68 15.05 -0.45
CA HIS A 83 -24.46 16.28 -0.25
C HIS A 83 -23.85 17.22 0.80
N VAL A 84 -23.37 16.69 1.93
CA VAL A 84 -22.68 17.51 2.96
C VAL A 84 -21.45 18.18 2.36
N LEU A 85 -20.61 17.43 1.63
CA LEU A 85 -19.41 17.96 0.99
C LEU A 85 -19.70 19.13 0.04
N VAL A 86 -20.72 18.98 -0.78
CA VAL A 86 -21.05 20.00 -1.81
C VAL A 86 -21.89 21.15 -1.24
N GLN A 87 -22.91 20.85 -0.43
CA GLN A 87 -23.88 21.86 0.02
C GLN A 87 -23.45 22.60 1.28
N ASP A 88 -22.93 21.85 2.28
CA ASP A 88 -22.61 22.44 3.59
C ASP A 88 -21.14 22.91 3.67
N MET A 89 -20.22 22.18 3.02
CA MET A 89 -18.81 22.57 2.96
C MET A 89 -18.47 23.39 1.69
N GLY A 90 -19.40 23.52 0.75
CA GLY A 90 -19.23 24.33 -0.47
C GLY A 90 -18.11 23.86 -1.39
N LEU A 91 -17.79 22.56 -1.37
CA LEU A 91 -16.70 22.01 -2.17
C LEU A 91 -17.10 21.85 -3.64
N LEU A 92 -16.15 22.11 -4.52
CA LEU A 92 -16.30 22.03 -5.97
C LEU A 92 -15.45 20.88 -6.53
N PRO A 93 -15.85 20.27 -7.67
CA PRO A 93 -15.03 19.25 -8.32
C PRO A 93 -13.58 19.71 -8.51
N GLY A 94 -12.63 18.83 -8.19
CA GLY A 94 -11.19 19.10 -8.20
C GLY A 94 -10.65 19.65 -6.88
N ASN A 95 -11.47 20.08 -5.89
CA ASN A 95 -10.96 20.43 -4.57
C ASN A 95 -10.30 19.22 -3.90
N ARG A 96 -9.17 19.43 -3.21
CA ARG A 96 -8.46 18.38 -2.47
C ARG A 96 -9.00 18.30 -1.07
N VAL A 97 -9.38 17.06 -0.68
CA VAL A 97 -9.92 16.75 0.65
C VAL A 97 -8.99 15.81 1.39
N LEU A 98 -8.46 16.24 2.52
CA LEU A 98 -7.70 15.39 3.42
C LEU A 98 -8.64 14.41 4.09
N LEU A 99 -8.34 13.11 4.01
CA LEU A 99 -9.03 12.09 4.79
C LEU A 99 -8.08 11.57 5.88
N ARG A 100 -8.54 11.58 7.13
CA ARG A 100 -7.77 11.14 8.27
C ARG A 100 -8.60 10.24 9.19
N GLY A 101 -8.29 8.96 9.17
CA GLY A 101 -9.00 7.98 9.99
C GLY A 101 -8.37 6.59 9.92
N PRO A 102 -8.71 5.70 10.85
CA PRO A 102 -8.37 4.29 10.79
C PRO A 102 -9.25 3.54 9.77
N ASN A 103 -9.06 2.22 9.66
CA ASN A 103 -9.87 1.36 8.80
C ASN A 103 -11.29 1.19 9.38
N THR A 104 -12.21 2.04 8.95
CA THR A 104 -13.60 2.06 9.41
C THR A 104 -14.57 2.24 8.25
N LEU A 105 -15.84 1.94 8.49
CA LEU A 105 -16.94 2.22 7.57
C LEU A 105 -16.95 3.71 7.17
N GLN A 106 -16.76 4.60 8.14
CA GLN A 106 -16.77 6.04 7.91
C GLN A 106 -15.61 6.51 7.02
N MET A 107 -14.41 5.95 7.20
CA MET A 107 -13.27 6.26 6.34
C MET A 107 -13.51 5.78 4.90
N ALA A 108 -14.11 4.61 4.72
CA ALA A 108 -14.52 4.11 3.40
C ALA A 108 -15.61 4.99 2.76
N ALA A 109 -16.63 5.38 3.53
CA ALA A 109 -17.69 6.28 3.06
C ALA A 109 -17.15 7.67 2.70
N ALA A 110 -16.21 8.22 3.50
CA ALA A 110 -15.55 9.49 3.21
C ALA A 110 -14.79 9.46 1.87
N PHE A 111 -14.06 8.38 1.62
CA PHE A 111 -13.38 8.17 0.34
C PHE A 111 -14.36 8.14 -0.83
N LEU A 112 -15.37 7.27 -0.76
CA LEU A 112 -16.35 7.10 -1.84
C LEU A 112 -17.18 8.36 -2.09
N ALA A 113 -17.63 9.05 -1.03
CA ALA A 113 -18.41 10.28 -1.15
C ALA A 113 -17.59 11.41 -1.78
N SER A 114 -16.34 11.57 -1.37
CA SER A 114 -15.44 12.57 -1.95
C SER A 114 -15.20 12.31 -3.43
N VAL A 115 -14.89 11.08 -3.81
CA VAL A 115 -14.67 10.71 -5.22
C VAL A 115 -15.95 10.86 -6.04
N LYS A 116 -17.10 10.45 -5.49
CA LYS A 116 -18.41 10.56 -6.16
C LYS A 116 -18.79 12.02 -6.42
N ALA A 117 -18.41 12.94 -5.52
CA ALA A 117 -18.58 14.38 -5.68
C ALA A 117 -17.56 15.04 -6.63
N GLY A 118 -16.65 14.28 -7.23
CA GLY A 118 -15.61 14.80 -8.13
C GLY A 118 -14.44 15.47 -7.41
N LEU A 119 -14.26 15.20 -6.11
CA LEU A 119 -13.18 15.74 -5.31
C LEU A 119 -11.92 14.86 -5.41
N VAL A 120 -10.77 15.45 -5.10
CA VAL A 120 -9.49 14.75 -5.09
C VAL A 120 -9.14 14.34 -3.66
N VAL A 121 -9.10 13.05 -3.39
CA VAL A 121 -8.82 12.52 -2.05
C VAL A 121 -7.32 12.56 -1.75
N VAL A 122 -6.98 13.05 -0.56
CA VAL A 122 -5.62 13.03 0.01
C VAL A 122 -5.67 12.22 1.32
N PRO A 123 -5.53 10.88 1.25
CA PRO A 123 -5.69 10.06 2.44
C PRO A 123 -4.42 10.08 3.31
N THR A 124 -4.62 10.12 4.62
CA THR A 124 -3.53 10.14 5.61
C THR A 124 -3.80 9.15 6.74
N MET A 125 -2.75 8.50 7.20
CA MET A 125 -2.86 7.55 8.30
C MET A 125 -2.94 8.23 9.67
N PRO A 126 -3.53 7.57 10.69
CA PRO A 126 -3.73 8.13 12.02
C PRO A 126 -2.47 8.58 12.74
N LEU A 127 -1.32 7.98 12.46
CA LEU A 127 -0.06 8.23 13.17
C LEU A 127 0.67 9.51 12.76
N LEU A 128 0.30 10.14 11.63
CA LEU A 128 0.92 11.40 11.21
C LEU A 128 0.62 12.52 12.21
N ARG A 129 1.63 13.35 12.48
CA ARG A 129 1.52 14.51 13.34
C ARG A 129 1.30 15.80 12.52
N ALA A 130 0.99 16.89 13.18
CA ALA A 130 0.74 18.17 12.55
C ALA A 130 1.88 18.61 11.61
N LYS A 131 3.13 18.28 11.92
CA LYS A 131 4.30 18.57 11.07
C LYS A 131 4.21 17.87 9.72
N GLU A 132 3.92 16.57 9.68
CA GLU A 132 3.76 15.81 8.45
C GLU A 132 2.48 16.21 7.71
N LEU A 133 1.39 16.42 8.46
CA LEU A 133 0.12 16.88 7.90
C LEU A 133 0.29 18.23 7.18
N LYS A 134 1.00 19.18 7.80
CA LYS A 134 1.30 20.48 7.17
C LYS A 134 2.00 20.33 5.81
N GLN A 135 3.00 19.46 5.74
CA GLN A 135 3.72 19.23 4.48
C GLN A 135 2.80 18.70 3.37
N ILE A 136 1.88 17.80 3.73
CA ILE A 136 0.90 17.23 2.81
C ILE A 136 -0.14 18.28 2.41
N ILE A 137 -0.71 18.99 3.40
CA ILE A 137 -1.73 20.02 3.20
C ILE A 137 -1.22 21.13 2.28
N ASP A 138 -0.03 21.65 2.57
CA ASP A 138 0.57 22.72 1.78
C ASP A 138 0.93 22.23 0.37
N LYS A 139 1.55 21.05 0.24
CA LYS A 139 1.95 20.50 -1.06
C LYS A 139 0.75 20.21 -1.96
N ALA A 140 -0.31 19.63 -1.42
CA ALA A 140 -1.52 19.31 -2.17
C ALA A 140 -2.52 20.49 -2.24
N GLN A 141 -2.24 21.61 -1.58
CA GLN A 141 -3.18 22.72 -1.41
C GLN A 141 -4.58 22.21 -1.00
N VAL A 142 -4.61 21.46 0.10
CA VAL A 142 -5.85 20.87 0.63
C VAL A 142 -6.84 21.98 1.00
N ARG A 143 -8.09 21.84 0.54
CA ARG A 143 -9.15 22.82 0.79
C ARG A 143 -10.01 22.50 1.98
N ALA A 144 -10.18 21.20 2.28
CA ALA A 144 -11.02 20.73 3.37
C ALA A 144 -10.45 19.44 3.98
N ALA A 145 -10.92 19.07 5.17
CA ALA A 145 -10.57 17.80 5.78
C ALA A 145 -11.80 17.10 6.37
N LEU A 146 -11.82 15.77 6.22
CA LEU A 146 -12.68 14.86 6.96
C LEU A 146 -11.80 14.05 7.91
N CYS A 147 -12.04 14.17 9.21
CA CYS A 147 -11.19 13.61 10.24
C CYS A 147 -12.01 12.80 11.25
N ASP A 148 -11.52 11.63 11.61
CA ASP A 148 -12.04 10.93 12.79
C ASP A 148 -11.91 11.85 14.02
N ALA A 149 -12.99 12.03 14.76
CA ALA A 149 -13.04 12.96 15.88
C ALA A 149 -11.96 12.69 16.93
N ARG A 150 -11.56 11.43 17.07
CA ARG A 150 -10.52 10.99 18.02
C ARG A 150 -9.10 11.41 17.59
N LEU A 151 -8.94 11.92 16.37
CA LEU A 151 -7.66 12.30 15.76
C LEU A 151 -7.60 13.79 15.40
N ILE A 152 -8.59 14.57 15.83
CA ILE A 152 -8.77 15.97 15.40
C ILE A 152 -7.65 16.90 15.85
N ASP A 153 -7.07 16.65 17.03
CA ASP A 153 -6.07 17.53 17.67
C ASP A 153 -4.93 17.92 16.73
N GLU A 154 -4.41 16.98 15.94
CA GLU A 154 -3.31 17.25 15.00
C GLU A 154 -3.75 18.06 13.77
N VAL A 155 -5.02 17.98 13.38
CA VAL A 155 -5.61 18.80 12.32
C VAL A 155 -5.90 20.20 12.85
N ASP A 156 -6.38 20.35 14.07
CA ASP A 156 -6.64 21.65 14.69
C ASP A 156 -5.35 22.45 14.86
N ARG A 157 -4.21 21.81 15.14
CA ARG A 157 -2.89 22.46 15.11
C ARG A 157 -2.53 23.02 13.73
N CYS A 158 -3.04 22.43 12.65
CA CYS A 158 -2.88 22.95 11.30
C CYS A 158 -3.85 24.11 10.96
N ARG A 159 -4.88 24.31 11.80
CA ARG A 159 -5.85 25.42 11.66
C ARG A 159 -5.56 26.59 12.59
N ASP A 160 -4.76 26.40 13.64
CA ASP A 160 -4.40 27.47 14.58
C ASP A 160 -3.55 28.55 13.87
N GLY A 161 -4.17 29.69 13.58
CA GLY A 161 -3.55 30.81 12.86
C GLY A 161 -2.30 31.40 13.52
N ASN A 162 -2.09 31.13 14.81
CA ASN A 162 -0.89 31.54 15.55
C ASN A 162 0.11 30.36 15.75
N GLY A 163 -0.24 29.17 15.29
CA GLY A 163 0.54 27.96 15.50
C GLY A 163 1.65 27.76 14.46
N GLU A 164 2.70 27.04 14.84
CA GLU A 164 3.84 26.67 13.97
C GLU A 164 3.39 25.90 12.72
N PHE A 165 2.31 25.13 12.82
CA PHE A 165 1.85 24.24 11.75
C PHE A 165 0.66 24.82 10.96
N PHE A 166 0.38 26.09 11.08
CA PHE A 166 -0.74 26.73 10.39
C PHE A 166 -0.69 26.53 8.88
N CYS A 167 -1.83 26.18 8.28
CA CYS A 167 -2.05 25.97 6.87
C CYS A 167 -3.15 26.93 6.38
N ALA A 168 -2.79 28.06 5.81
CA ALA A 168 -3.74 29.10 5.38
C ALA A 168 -4.77 28.61 4.33
N GLY A 169 -4.45 27.57 3.56
CA GLY A 169 -5.33 26.99 2.55
C GLY A 169 -6.38 26.02 3.07
N LEU A 170 -6.21 25.50 4.30
CA LEU A 170 -7.15 24.55 4.91
C LEU A 170 -8.38 25.30 5.44
N GLY A 171 -9.49 25.16 4.74
CA GLY A 171 -10.77 25.79 5.08
C GLY A 171 -11.62 24.92 6.01
N GLU A 172 -12.69 24.35 5.46
CA GLU A 172 -13.67 23.57 6.22
C GLU A 172 -13.10 22.22 6.72
N VAL A 173 -13.36 21.94 8.00
CA VAL A 173 -13.04 20.63 8.60
C VAL A 173 -14.30 20.07 9.24
N ARG A 174 -14.61 18.81 8.94
CA ARG A 174 -15.71 18.07 9.58
C ARG A 174 -15.16 16.79 10.17
N VAL A 175 -15.75 16.43 11.30
CA VAL A 175 -15.42 15.17 11.97
C VAL A 175 -16.45 14.10 11.66
N PHE A 176 -16.02 12.85 11.74
CA PHE A 176 -16.88 11.68 11.79
C PHE A 176 -16.57 10.85 13.03
N HIS A 177 -17.35 9.81 13.34
CA HIS A 177 -17.36 9.13 14.64
C HIS A 177 -17.67 10.08 15.79
N SER A 178 -18.70 10.91 15.63
CA SER A 178 -19.05 11.92 16.60
C SER A 178 -20.55 12.24 16.57
N ASP A 179 -21.12 12.47 17.74
CA ASP A 179 -22.49 12.96 17.89
C ASP A 179 -22.57 14.51 17.88
N ALA A 180 -21.47 15.19 17.57
CA ALA A 180 -21.44 16.65 17.46
C ALA A 180 -22.43 17.12 16.37
N PHE A 181 -23.10 18.24 16.58
CA PHE A 181 -24.13 18.76 15.68
C PHE A 181 -23.63 19.06 14.26
N ASP A 182 -22.33 19.29 14.12
CA ASP A 182 -21.64 19.59 12.86
C ASP A 182 -20.77 18.40 12.36
N SER A 183 -20.96 17.21 12.93
CA SER A 183 -20.34 15.98 12.42
C SER A 183 -20.93 15.55 11.09
N MET A 184 -20.19 14.72 10.34
CA MET A 184 -20.67 14.16 9.08
C MET A 184 -21.97 13.38 9.25
N GLU A 185 -22.10 12.62 10.33
CA GLU A 185 -23.28 11.84 10.65
C GLU A 185 -24.49 12.74 10.90
N SER A 186 -24.34 13.78 11.73
CA SER A 186 -25.39 14.71 12.09
C SER A 186 -25.88 15.54 10.90
N LEU A 187 -24.95 16.09 10.11
CA LEU A 187 -25.26 16.87 8.92
C LEU A 187 -25.92 16.00 7.83
N ALA A 188 -25.51 14.75 7.70
CA ALA A 188 -26.05 13.82 6.71
C ALA A 188 -27.46 13.34 7.04
N ALA A 189 -27.91 13.37 8.30
CA ALA A 189 -29.19 12.83 8.71
C ALA A 189 -30.40 13.41 7.96
N GLY A 190 -30.33 14.69 7.57
CA GLY A 190 -31.37 15.39 6.79
C GLY A 190 -31.16 15.41 5.28
N LYS A 191 -30.10 14.79 4.75
CA LYS A 191 -29.78 14.85 3.32
C LYS A 191 -30.48 13.74 2.55
N PRO A 192 -30.77 13.97 1.24
CA PRO A 192 -31.32 12.94 0.37
C PRO A 192 -30.39 11.72 0.26
N ALA A 193 -30.96 10.53 0.20
CA ALA A 193 -30.24 9.26 0.03
C ALA A 193 -29.86 8.97 -1.43
N HIS A 194 -29.92 9.95 -2.31
CA HIS A 194 -29.48 9.87 -3.70
C HIS A 194 -28.71 11.14 -4.07
N PHE A 195 -27.52 10.94 -4.61
CA PHE A 195 -26.65 11.99 -5.12
C PHE A 195 -26.25 11.68 -6.56
N THR A 196 -26.40 12.65 -7.46
CA THR A 196 -25.91 12.52 -8.83
C THR A 196 -24.41 12.70 -8.86
N ALA A 197 -23.70 11.65 -9.20
CA ALA A 197 -22.24 11.67 -9.26
C ALA A 197 -21.72 12.72 -10.25
N CYS A 198 -20.58 13.31 -9.93
CA CYS A 198 -19.86 14.18 -10.86
C CYS A 198 -19.47 13.36 -12.11
N ASP A 199 -19.79 13.88 -13.31
CA ASP A 199 -19.44 13.27 -14.58
C ASP A 199 -17.95 13.54 -14.90
N THR A 200 -17.06 12.80 -14.22
CA THR A 200 -15.62 12.94 -14.34
C THR A 200 -15.06 12.35 -15.62
N ALA A 201 -14.00 12.95 -16.16
CA ALA A 201 -13.20 12.29 -17.18
C ALA A 201 -12.45 11.09 -16.57
N ALA A 202 -12.23 10.04 -17.35
CA ALA A 202 -11.45 8.86 -16.92
C ALA A 202 -10.05 9.23 -16.42
N ASP A 203 -9.48 10.33 -16.91
CA ASP A 203 -8.18 10.89 -16.57
C ASP A 203 -8.26 12.16 -15.70
N ASP A 204 -9.38 12.42 -15.04
CA ASP A 204 -9.42 13.34 -13.92
C ASP A 204 -8.72 12.71 -12.70
N VAL A 205 -7.95 13.53 -11.96
CA VAL A 205 -7.26 13.07 -10.75
C VAL A 205 -8.28 12.88 -9.63
N CYS A 206 -8.37 11.67 -9.08
CA CYS A 206 -9.28 11.37 -7.95
C CYS A 206 -8.54 11.09 -6.64
N LEU A 207 -7.24 10.83 -6.70
CA LEU A 207 -6.43 10.45 -5.54
C LEU A 207 -5.03 11.06 -5.65
N ILE A 208 -4.54 11.66 -4.57
CA ILE A 208 -3.13 12.01 -4.38
C ILE A 208 -2.61 11.22 -3.19
N ALA A 209 -1.93 10.11 -3.46
CA ALA A 209 -1.37 9.24 -2.43
C ALA A 209 0.06 9.69 -2.08
N PHE A 210 0.28 10.08 -0.83
CA PHE A 210 1.61 10.50 -0.39
C PHE A 210 2.46 9.32 0.07
N THR A 211 3.74 9.34 -0.35
CA THR A 211 4.76 8.40 0.12
C THR A 211 5.76 9.11 1.01
N SER A 212 6.17 8.45 2.10
CA SER A 212 7.34 8.86 2.86
C SER A 212 8.59 8.55 2.03
N GLY A 213 9.12 9.56 1.36
CA GLY A 213 10.41 9.41 0.68
C GLY A 213 11.53 9.08 1.68
N THR A 214 12.45 8.19 1.32
CA THR A 214 13.65 7.88 2.12
C THR A 214 14.57 9.08 2.33
N THR A 215 14.34 10.19 1.64
CA THR A 215 15.25 11.35 1.54
C THR A 215 14.62 12.69 1.93
N GLY A 216 13.49 12.74 2.66
CA GLY A 216 12.94 14.03 3.09
C GLY A 216 11.46 14.25 2.77
N ALA A 217 11.10 15.37 2.11
CA ALA A 217 9.73 15.79 1.89
C ALA A 217 8.86 14.74 1.18
N PRO A 218 7.60 14.54 1.61
CA PRO A 218 6.69 13.57 1.03
C PRO A 218 6.42 13.85 -0.45
N LYS A 219 6.26 12.78 -1.25
CA LYS A 219 5.91 12.83 -2.67
C LYS A 219 4.43 12.52 -2.82
N GLY A 220 3.67 13.39 -3.48
CA GLY A 220 2.27 13.12 -3.82
C GLY A 220 2.17 12.44 -5.18
N CYS A 221 1.70 11.20 -5.21
CA CYS A 221 1.47 10.46 -6.44
C CYS A 221 0.02 10.64 -6.88
N MET A 222 -0.20 11.18 -8.05
CA MET A 222 -1.55 11.46 -8.59
C MET A 222 -2.08 10.27 -9.38
N HIS A 223 -3.31 9.85 -9.08
CA HIS A 223 -4.00 8.76 -9.76
C HIS A 223 -5.32 9.22 -10.33
N PHE A 224 -5.62 8.71 -11.50
CA PHE A 224 -6.83 8.96 -12.25
C PHE A 224 -7.95 7.98 -11.86
N HIS A 225 -9.19 8.29 -12.20
CA HIS A 225 -10.33 7.36 -12.04
C HIS A 225 -10.04 6.02 -12.72
N ARG A 226 -9.46 6.02 -13.94
CA ARG A 226 -9.08 4.79 -14.64
C ARG A 226 -7.99 3.98 -13.94
N ASP A 227 -7.05 4.65 -13.22
CA ASP A 227 -5.98 3.95 -12.50
C ASP A 227 -6.57 3.11 -11.36
N VAL A 228 -7.63 3.63 -10.69
CA VAL A 228 -8.35 2.91 -9.63
C VAL A 228 -9.06 1.67 -10.16
N LEU A 229 -9.70 1.75 -11.33
CA LEU A 229 -10.33 0.56 -11.93
C LEU A 229 -9.28 -0.41 -12.48
N ALA A 230 -8.20 0.07 -13.11
CA ALA A 230 -7.15 -0.78 -13.65
C ALA A 230 -6.48 -1.63 -12.55
N MET A 231 -6.24 -1.10 -11.35
CA MET A 231 -5.74 -1.91 -10.24
C MET A 231 -6.73 -3.01 -9.82
N CYS A 232 -8.03 -2.78 -9.96
CA CYS A 232 -9.08 -3.75 -9.64
C CYS A 232 -9.24 -4.82 -10.72
N ASP A 233 -9.03 -4.47 -11.98
CA ASP A 233 -9.32 -5.33 -13.12
C ASP A 233 -8.09 -6.15 -13.58
N LEU A 234 -6.87 -5.86 -13.10
CA LEU A 234 -5.67 -6.60 -13.48
C LEU A 234 -5.20 -7.58 -12.40
N PHE A 235 -4.56 -7.12 -11.32
CA PHE A 235 -4.05 -8.04 -10.29
C PHE A 235 -5.14 -8.94 -9.69
N PRO A 236 -6.32 -8.43 -9.29
CA PRO A 236 -7.38 -9.30 -8.80
C PRO A 236 -7.85 -10.29 -9.84
N ARG A 237 -8.14 -9.87 -11.06
CA ARG A 237 -8.71 -10.74 -12.10
C ARG A 237 -7.76 -11.86 -12.51
N HIS A 238 -6.46 -11.57 -12.67
CA HIS A 238 -5.49 -12.52 -13.21
C HIS A 238 -4.78 -13.36 -12.15
N VAL A 239 -4.59 -12.84 -10.94
CA VAL A 239 -3.81 -13.49 -9.88
C VAL A 239 -4.67 -13.88 -8.69
N LEU A 240 -5.33 -12.92 -8.04
CA LEU A 240 -6.11 -13.15 -6.82
C LEU A 240 -7.41 -13.93 -7.09
N LYS A 241 -8.09 -13.67 -8.20
CA LYS A 241 -9.35 -14.29 -8.65
C LYS A 241 -10.42 -14.28 -7.56
N PRO A 242 -10.80 -13.10 -7.05
CA PRO A 242 -11.86 -13.00 -6.06
C PRO A 242 -13.24 -13.26 -6.67
N THR A 243 -14.16 -13.65 -5.82
CA THR A 243 -15.57 -13.82 -6.16
C THR A 243 -16.45 -12.99 -5.24
N SER A 244 -17.70 -12.81 -5.58
CA SER A 244 -18.67 -12.08 -4.75
C SER A 244 -18.95 -12.75 -3.40
N THR A 245 -18.53 -14.01 -3.20
CA THR A 245 -18.67 -14.72 -1.92
C THR A 245 -17.46 -14.58 -1.01
N ASP A 246 -16.40 -13.93 -1.47
CA ASP A 246 -15.22 -13.71 -0.65
C ASP A 246 -15.48 -12.67 0.46
N VAL A 247 -14.80 -12.84 1.59
CA VAL A 247 -14.76 -11.90 2.69
C VAL A 247 -13.31 -11.51 2.89
N PHE A 248 -12.99 -10.24 2.69
CA PHE A 248 -11.64 -9.71 2.80
C PHE A 248 -11.36 -9.21 4.20
N CYS A 249 -10.14 -9.35 4.67
CA CYS A 249 -9.64 -8.74 5.90
C CYS A 249 -8.15 -8.38 5.77
N GLY A 250 -7.64 -7.59 6.68
CA GLY A 250 -6.21 -7.29 6.68
C GLY A 250 -5.83 -6.07 7.49
N THR A 251 -4.51 -5.82 7.52
CA THR A 251 -3.93 -4.75 8.33
C THR A 251 -3.57 -3.47 7.56
N PRO A 252 -3.39 -3.47 6.22
CA PRO A 252 -2.95 -2.26 5.55
C PRO A 252 -3.99 -1.13 5.70
N PRO A 253 -3.55 0.09 6.07
CA PRO A 253 -4.45 1.23 6.15
C PRO A 253 -5.12 1.56 4.81
N LEU A 254 -6.40 1.92 4.82
CA LEU A 254 -7.11 2.48 3.65
C LEU A 254 -6.43 3.76 3.11
N ALA A 255 -5.64 4.43 3.94
CA ALA A 255 -4.85 5.59 3.56
C ALA A 255 -3.70 5.26 2.58
N PHE A 256 -3.34 3.99 2.41
CA PHE A 256 -2.32 3.54 1.47
C PHE A 256 -2.95 2.74 0.33
N THR A 257 -2.35 2.80 -0.84
CA THR A 257 -2.88 2.13 -2.04
C THR A 257 -3.01 0.62 -1.87
N PHE A 258 -2.11 -0.02 -1.09
CA PHE A 258 -2.21 -1.45 -0.78
C PHE A 258 -3.47 -1.79 0.03
N GLY A 259 -3.79 -0.99 1.05
CA GLY A 259 -5.04 -1.14 1.83
C GLY A 259 -6.27 -0.70 1.05
N LEU A 260 -6.19 0.42 0.33
CA LEU A 260 -7.28 0.93 -0.49
C LEU A 260 -7.73 -0.11 -1.53
N GLY A 261 -6.77 -0.71 -2.26
CA GLY A 261 -7.07 -1.79 -3.20
C GLY A 261 -7.58 -3.02 -2.47
N GLY A 262 -6.76 -3.60 -1.57
CA GLY A 262 -7.01 -4.90 -0.95
C GLY A 262 -8.22 -4.97 -0.03
N LEU A 263 -8.57 -3.87 0.65
CA LEU A 263 -9.63 -3.87 1.67
C LEU A 263 -10.86 -3.04 1.27
N LEU A 264 -10.84 -2.32 0.15
CA LEU A 264 -12.00 -1.55 -0.29
C LEU A 264 -12.30 -1.81 -1.77
N CYS A 265 -11.40 -1.43 -2.69
CA CYS A 265 -11.73 -1.42 -4.10
C CYS A 265 -11.89 -2.82 -4.70
N PHE A 266 -11.04 -3.79 -4.32
CA PHE A 266 -11.11 -5.16 -4.86
C PHE A 266 -12.36 -5.91 -4.44
N PRO A 267 -12.73 -5.96 -3.13
CA PRO A 267 -14.00 -6.57 -2.74
C PRO A 267 -15.20 -5.87 -3.41
N MET A 268 -15.21 -4.53 -3.45
CA MET A 268 -16.32 -3.80 -4.08
C MET A 268 -16.46 -4.11 -5.57
N ARG A 269 -15.35 -4.25 -6.32
CA ARG A 269 -15.38 -4.51 -7.77
C ARG A 269 -16.08 -5.81 -8.14
N VAL A 270 -16.11 -6.79 -7.23
CA VAL A 270 -16.72 -8.12 -7.45
C VAL A 270 -17.96 -8.37 -6.59
N GLY A 271 -18.45 -7.39 -5.83
CA GLY A 271 -19.59 -7.53 -4.93
C GLY A 271 -19.31 -8.42 -3.71
N ALA A 272 -18.05 -8.51 -3.29
CA ALA A 272 -17.59 -9.22 -2.08
C ALA A 272 -17.71 -8.34 -0.84
N SER A 273 -17.48 -8.91 0.34
CA SER A 273 -17.45 -8.20 1.61
C SER A 273 -16.01 -7.90 2.05
N THR A 274 -15.84 -6.86 2.86
CA THR A 274 -14.59 -6.61 3.58
C THR A 274 -14.86 -6.40 5.07
N VAL A 275 -13.91 -6.78 5.92
CA VAL A 275 -13.94 -6.54 7.37
C VAL A 275 -12.98 -5.40 7.67
N LEU A 276 -13.49 -4.29 8.17
CA LEU A 276 -12.70 -3.14 8.57
C LEU A 276 -12.62 -3.05 10.09
N ILE A 277 -11.43 -3.28 10.63
CA ILE A 277 -11.13 -3.20 12.06
C ILE A 277 -9.93 -2.28 12.27
N GLU A 278 -10.03 -1.41 13.26
CA GLU A 278 -9.10 -0.29 13.47
C GLU A 278 -7.73 -0.72 13.99
N LYS A 279 -7.71 -1.62 14.95
CA LYS A 279 -6.49 -2.06 15.65
C LYS A 279 -6.36 -3.56 15.56
N LEU A 280 -5.40 -4.00 14.76
CA LEU A 280 -5.13 -5.40 14.56
C LEU A 280 -3.75 -5.76 15.13
N THR A 281 -3.76 -6.79 15.99
CA THR A 281 -2.58 -7.56 16.37
C THR A 281 -2.60 -8.89 15.60
N PRO A 282 -1.52 -9.66 15.58
CA PRO A 282 -1.53 -11.01 14.99
C PRO A 282 -2.67 -11.88 15.51
N GLU A 283 -2.92 -11.86 16.83
CA GLU A 283 -4.00 -12.61 17.47
C GLU A 283 -5.39 -12.10 17.04
N THR A 284 -5.63 -10.78 17.10
CA THR A 284 -6.94 -10.22 16.74
C THR A 284 -7.22 -10.35 15.25
N LEU A 285 -6.21 -10.38 14.39
CA LEU A 285 -6.41 -10.65 12.96
C LEU A 285 -6.85 -12.10 12.71
N LEU A 286 -6.26 -13.08 13.40
CA LEU A 286 -6.72 -14.48 13.34
C LEU A 286 -8.16 -14.63 13.88
N ARG A 287 -8.47 -13.95 14.99
CA ARG A 287 -9.85 -13.88 15.53
C ARG A 287 -10.83 -13.22 14.54
N THR A 288 -10.38 -12.23 13.77
CA THR A 288 -11.19 -11.64 12.69
C THR A 288 -11.50 -12.68 11.60
N VAL A 289 -10.53 -13.51 11.22
CA VAL A 289 -10.76 -14.60 10.25
C VAL A 289 -11.81 -15.56 10.78
N GLU A 290 -11.65 -16.04 12.01
CA GLU A 290 -12.60 -16.94 12.66
C GLU A 290 -14.01 -16.36 12.75
N ARG A 291 -14.12 -15.13 13.27
CA ARG A 291 -15.39 -14.51 13.60
C ARG A 291 -16.23 -14.11 12.37
N PHE A 292 -15.56 -13.61 11.33
CA PHE A 292 -16.22 -13.14 10.11
C PHE A 292 -16.11 -14.13 8.96
N HIS A 293 -15.53 -15.32 9.19
CA HIS A 293 -15.26 -16.32 8.17
C HIS A 293 -14.52 -15.72 6.97
N ALA A 294 -13.49 -14.90 7.24
CA ALA A 294 -12.73 -14.25 6.19
C ALA A 294 -12.01 -15.27 5.30
N THR A 295 -12.05 -15.02 4.00
CA THR A 295 -11.54 -15.94 2.97
C THR A 295 -10.25 -15.44 2.32
N THR A 296 -10.02 -14.14 2.39
CA THR A 296 -8.89 -13.46 1.74
C THR A 296 -8.27 -12.46 2.71
N MET A 297 -6.96 -12.58 2.93
CA MET A 297 -6.22 -11.75 3.88
C MET A 297 -5.10 -10.97 3.19
N PHE A 298 -4.99 -9.68 3.52
CA PHE A 298 -3.91 -8.79 3.09
C PHE A 298 -3.11 -8.32 4.30
N THR A 299 -1.82 -8.65 4.37
CA THR A 299 -0.93 -8.12 5.41
C THR A 299 0.54 -8.21 5.02
N ALA A 300 1.44 -7.71 5.87
CA ALA A 300 2.89 -7.76 5.66
C ALA A 300 3.51 -9.10 6.09
N PRO A 301 4.68 -9.49 5.56
CA PRO A 301 5.42 -10.69 5.95
C PRO A 301 5.61 -10.85 7.46
N THR A 302 5.91 -9.76 8.14
CA THR A 302 6.10 -9.74 9.60
C THR A 302 4.87 -10.26 10.37
N PHE A 303 3.65 -9.86 9.94
CA PHE A 303 2.42 -10.34 10.55
C PHE A 303 2.20 -11.84 10.32
N TYR A 304 2.43 -12.35 9.10
CA TYR A 304 2.33 -13.78 8.81
C TYR A 304 3.27 -14.60 9.69
N ARG A 305 4.51 -14.13 9.88
CA ARG A 305 5.48 -14.78 10.75
C ARG A 305 5.02 -14.85 12.21
N GLN A 306 4.42 -13.77 12.71
CA GLN A 306 3.93 -13.69 14.09
C GLN A 306 2.63 -14.48 14.28
N MET A 307 1.75 -14.55 13.27
CA MET A 307 0.50 -15.30 13.32
C MET A 307 0.71 -16.81 13.24
N ALA A 308 1.70 -17.30 12.47
CA ALA A 308 1.87 -18.72 12.20
C ALA A 308 1.88 -19.61 13.46
N PRO A 309 2.61 -19.28 14.54
CA PRO A 309 2.56 -20.10 15.77
C PRO A 309 1.24 -20.01 16.53
N LEU A 310 0.40 -19.00 16.26
CA LEU A 310 -0.90 -18.82 16.91
C LEU A 310 -2.04 -19.54 16.19
N VAL A 311 -1.85 -19.91 14.92
CA VAL A 311 -2.88 -20.56 14.08
C VAL A 311 -3.62 -21.70 14.76
N PRO A 312 -2.98 -22.63 15.52
CA PRO A 312 -3.69 -23.73 16.16
C PRO A 312 -4.74 -23.31 17.21
N GLN A 313 -4.78 -22.05 17.61
CA GLN A 313 -5.69 -21.53 18.63
C GLN A 313 -6.99 -20.96 18.02
N PHE A 314 -7.11 -20.91 16.68
CA PHE A 314 -8.20 -20.26 15.96
C PHE A 314 -8.75 -21.16 14.85
N ASP A 315 -10.05 -21.06 14.58
CA ASP A 315 -10.65 -21.65 13.39
C ASP A 315 -10.45 -20.72 12.18
N ILE A 316 -9.46 -21.03 11.36
CA ILE A 316 -9.19 -20.32 10.11
C ILE A 316 -9.61 -21.12 8.87
N GLY A 317 -10.46 -22.13 9.02
CA GLY A 317 -10.88 -23.02 7.93
C GLY A 317 -11.57 -22.31 6.74
N SER A 318 -12.05 -21.08 6.94
CA SER A 318 -12.59 -20.25 5.87
C SER A 318 -11.52 -19.60 4.99
N LEU A 319 -10.29 -19.39 5.52
CA LEU A 319 -9.22 -18.67 4.83
C LEU A 319 -8.67 -19.49 3.66
N ARG A 320 -8.62 -18.91 2.49
CA ARG A 320 -8.16 -19.57 1.25
C ARG A 320 -7.02 -18.85 0.55
N LYS A 321 -6.95 -17.53 0.70
CA LYS A 321 -6.01 -16.66 -0.03
C LYS A 321 -5.31 -15.72 0.95
N THR A 322 -3.99 -15.67 0.87
CA THR A 322 -3.18 -14.77 1.69
C THR A 322 -2.22 -14.00 0.81
N VAL A 323 -2.31 -12.67 0.88
CA VAL A 323 -1.51 -11.75 0.06
C VAL A 323 -0.51 -11.03 0.94
N SER A 324 0.75 -11.12 0.55
CA SER A 324 1.88 -10.48 1.20
C SER A 324 2.46 -9.40 0.29
N ALA A 325 2.67 -8.22 0.79
CA ALA A 325 3.37 -7.14 0.08
C ALA A 325 3.92 -6.08 1.04
N GLY A 326 4.66 -5.11 0.49
CA GLY A 326 5.18 -3.97 1.22
C GLY A 326 6.58 -4.18 1.81
N GLU A 327 6.99 -5.42 2.02
CA GLU A 327 8.33 -5.85 2.44
C GLU A 327 8.75 -7.05 1.59
N ALA A 328 10.05 -7.34 1.52
CA ALA A 328 10.51 -8.60 0.95
C ALA A 328 10.01 -9.77 1.81
N LEU A 329 9.42 -10.79 1.18
CA LEU A 329 8.93 -11.98 1.85
C LEU A 329 10.08 -12.99 2.01
N PRO A 330 10.57 -13.26 3.24
CA PRO A 330 11.55 -14.33 3.44
C PRO A 330 10.95 -15.71 3.19
N ASP A 331 11.69 -16.60 2.54
CA ASP A 331 11.23 -17.99 2.31
C ASP A 331 10.91 -18.73 3.60
N SER A 332 11.65 -18.46 4.66
CA SER A 332 11.38 -19.00 5.99
C SER A 332 9.99 -18.58 6.52
N THR A 333 9.54 -17.38 6.22
CA THR A 333 8.21 -16.90 6.59
C THR A 333 7.13 -17.53 5.72
N ARG A 334 7.36 -17.64 4.41
CA ARG A 334 6.47 -18.35 3.47
C ARG A 334 6.27 -19.79 3.92
N GLU A 335 7.34 -20.51 4.17
CA GLU A 335 7.30 -21.92 4.59
C GLU A 335 6.66 -22.12 5.96
N LEU A 336 6.95 -21.21 6.92
CA LEU A 336 6.32 -21.22 8.24
C LEU A 336 4.80 -21.10 8.14
N TRP A 337 4.32 -20.14 7.32
CA TRP A 337 2.89 -19.93 7.09
C TRP A 337 2.25 -21.12 6.37
N ARG A 338 2.89 -21.61 5.31
CA ARG A 338 2.41 -22.79 4.56
C ARG A 338 2.30 -24.03 5.45
N LYS A 339 3.26 -24.28 6.34
CA LYS A 339 3.20 -25.39 7.31
C LYS A 339 2.07 -25.23 8.31
N ALA A 340 1.81 -24.01 8.77
CA ALA A 340 0.77 -23.74 9.75
C ALA A 340 -0.64 -23.84 9.18
N THR A 341 -0.84 -23.46 7.91
CA THR A 341 -2.18 -23.25 7.33
C THR A 341 -2.49 -24.12 6.12
N GLY A 342 -1.48 -24.68 5.46
CA GLY A 342 -1.62 -25.32 4.15
C GLY A 342 -1.80 -24.33 2.98
N ILE A 343 -1.81 -23.02 3.22
CA ILE A 343 -2.07 -21.98 2.21
C ILE A 343 -0.77 -21.50 1.61
N GLU A 344 -0.66 -21.57 0.28
CA GLU A 344 0.45 -20.95 -0.46
C GLU A 344 0.21 -19.45 -0.57
N MET A 345 1.21 -18.67 -0.17
CA MET A 345 1.12 -17.21 -0.07
C MET A 345 1.32 -16.55 -1.43
N ILE A 346 0.44 -15.63 -1.78
CA ILE A 346 0.61 -14.73 -2.93
C ILE A 346 1.55 -13.61 -2.47
N ASP A 347 2.77 -13.61 -2.99
CA ASP A 347 3.68 -12.49 -2.80
C ASP A 347 3.54 -11.49 -3.94
N GLY A 348 3.69 -10.20 -3.64
CA GLY A 348 3.53 -9.18 -4.65
C GLY A 348 4.46 -7.99 -4.47
N ILE A 349 5.06 -7.56 -5.58
CA ILE A 349 5.73 -6.26 -5.66
C ILE A 349 4.81 -5.22 -6.28
N GLY A 350 4.68 -4.11 -5.60
CA GLY A 350 3.88 -2.97 -6.00
C GLY A 350 4.47 -1.68 -5.47
N GLY A 351 3.81 -0.58 -5.74
CA GLY A 351 4.21 0.73 -5.24
C GLY A 351 3.08 1.73 -5.37
N THR A 352 3.14 2.77 -4.55
CA THR A 352 2.16 3.86 -4.62
C THR A 352 2.12 4.48 -6.01
N GLU A 353 3.27 4.59 -6.66
CA GLU A 353 3.44 5.14 -8.01
C GLU A 353 2.73 4.31 -9.09
N MET A 354 2.61 3.00 -8.88
CA MET A 354 1.90 2.07 -9.76
C MET A 354 0.49 1.76 -9.25
N ILE A 355 0.07 2.43 -8.19
CA ILE A 355 -1.16 2.29 -7.41
C ILE A 355 -1.28 0.97 -6.65
N HIS A 356 -0.84 -0.16 -7.18
CA HIS A 356 -0.93 -1.46 -6.50
C HIS A 356 0.14 -2.45 -7.02
N ILE A 357 -0.11 -3.75 -6.82
CA ILE A 357 0.75 -4.86 -7.24
C ILE A 357 0.74 -4.99 -8.77
N PHE A 358 1.93 -5.11 -9.34
CA PHE A 358 2.14 -5.32 -10.79
C PHE A 358 3.04 -6.53 -11.12
N ILE A 359 3.62 -7.18 -10.12
CA ILE A 359 4.31 -8.48 -10.23
C ILE A 359 3.79 -9.37 -9.10
N ALA A 360 3.33 -10.57 -9.43
CA ALA A 360 2.89 -11.57 -8.46
C ALA A 360 2.73 -12.94 -9.12
N SER A 361 2.61 -14.00 -8.30
CA SER A 361 2.14 -15.32 -8.72
C SER A 361 1.26 -15.94 -7.63
N ALA A 362 0.37 -16.86 -8.02
CA ALA A 362 -0.54 -17.54 -7.12
C ALA A 362 -0.62 -19.04 -7.41
N GLY A 363 -0.94 -19.83 -6.41
CA GLY A 363 -1.17 -21.28 -6.55
C GLY A 363 0.03 -22.01 -7.14
N ALA A 364 -0.19 -22.78 -8.19
CA ALA A 364 0.84 -23.59 -8.86
C ALA A 364 1.93 -22.77 -9.56
N ASP A 365 1.67 -21.48 -9.83
CA ASP A 365 2.64 -20.57 -10.45
C ASP A 365 3.60 -19.94 -9.43
N VAL A 366 3.45 -20.21 -8.14
CA VAL A 366 4.39 -19.76 -7.12
C VAL A 366 5.68 -20.56 -7.23
N ARG A 367 6.81 -19.84 -7.33
CA ARG A 367 8.15 -20.44 -7.41
C ARG A 367 8.97 -20.00 -6.18
N PRO A 368 9.70 -20.93 -5.54
CA PRO A 368 10.60 -20.57 -4.44
C PRO A 368 11.57 -19.44 -4.81
N HIS A 369 11.82 -18.53 -3.89
CA HIS A 369 12.68 -17.36 -4.02
C HIS A 369 12.22 -16.29 -5.02
N ALA A 370 11.23 -16.58 -5.88
CA ALA A 370 10.69 -15.60 -6.82
C ALA A 370 9.47 -14.87 -6.23
N ILE A 371 9.30 -13.60 -6.59
CA ILE A 371 8.07 -12.86 -6.32
C ILE A 371 6.94 -13.38 -7.23
N GLY A 372 7.25 -13.60 -8.48
CA GLY A 372 6.29 -14.00 -9.51
C GLY A 372 6.63 -13.44 -10.87
N LYS A 373 5.61 -13.26 -11.69
CA LYS A 373 5.70 -12.70 -13.04
C LYS A 373 4.96 -11.37 -13.13
N ALA A 374 5.22 -10.62 -14.19
CA ALA A 374 4.41 -9.44 -14.49
C ALA A 374 2.92 -9.82 -14.55
N VAL A 375 2.09 -9.06 -13.85
CA VAL A 375 0.64 -9.19 -13.93
C VAL A 375 0.20 -8.82 -15.35
N SER A 376 -0.78 -9.53 -15.90
CA SER A 376 -1.34 -9.24 -17.23
C SER A 376 -1.66 -7.75 -17.36
N GLY A 377 -1.30 -7.12 -18.48
CA GLY A 377 -1.41 -5.68 -18.70
C GLY A 377 -0.17 -4.88 -18.30
N TYR A 378 0.80 -5.48 -17.57
CA TYR A 378 2.10 -4.88 -17.28
C TYR A 378 3.21 -5.54 -18.07
N VAL A 379 4.20 -4.75 -18.46
CA VAL A 379 5.44 -5.19 -19.09
C VAL A 379 6.61 -4.77 -18.22
N ILE A 380 7.55 -5.66 -17.99
CA ILE A 380 8.75 -5.41 -17.21
C ILE A 380 10.00 -5.58 -18.05
N ALA A 381 11.04 -4.86 -17.70
CA ALA A 381 12.40 -5.04 -18.19
C ALA A 381 13.37 -4.93 -17.02
N VAL A 382 14.54 -5.55 -17.16
CA VAL A 382 15.68 -5.34 -16.26
C VAL A 382 16.72 -4.56 -17.04
N VAL A 383 17.12 -3.39 -16.53
CA VAL A 383 17.96 -2.45 -17.26
C VAL A 383 19.19 -2.02 -16.45
N ASP A 384 20.22 -1.58 -17.14
CA ASP A 384 21.40 -0.94 -16.55
C ASP A 384 21.17 0.56 -16.26
N ASP A 385 22.22 1.28 -15.88
CA ASP A 385 22.16 2.72 -15.60
C ASP A 385 21.85 3.57 -16.83
N ASP A 386 22.15 3.06 -18.03
CA ASP A 386 21.88 3.71 -19.33
C ASP A 386 20.54 3.29 -19.93
N MET A 387 19.66 2.62 -19.17
CA MET A 387 18.37 2.09 -19.61
C MET A 387 18.45 0.98 -20.67
N ARG A 388 19.63 0.36 -20.87
CA ARG A 388 19.77 -0.77 -21.79
C ARG A 388 19.35 -2.06 -21.11
N PRO A 389 18.57 -2.93 -21.79
CA PRO A 389 18.23 -4.25 -21.25
C PRO A 389 19.48 -5.07 -20.92
N VAL A 390 19.49 -5.71 -19.76
CA VAL A 390 20.57 -6.63 -19.37
C VAL A 390 20.22 -8.08 -19.76
N PRO A 391 21.21 -8.98 -19.92
CA PRO A 391 20.95 -10.39 -20.19
C PRO A 391 20.09 -11.06 -19.10
N VAL A 392 19.32 -12.08 -19.48
CA VAL A 392 18.55 -12.92 -18.57
C VAL A 392 19.45 -13.47 -17.45
N GLY A 393 18.97 -13.46 -16.22
CA GLY A 393 19.72 -13.86 -15.03
C GLY A 393 20.68 -12.81 -14.47
N THR A 394 20.82 -11.66 -15.16
CA THR A 394 21.68 -10.56 -14.69
C THR A 394 20.87 -9.61 -13.83
N VAL A 395 21.45 -9.21 -12.68
CA VAL A 395 20.86 -8.22 -11.78
C VAL A 395 20.93 -6.82 -12.40
N GLY A 396 19.81 -6.12 -12.42
CA GLY A 396 19.71 -4.74 -12.87
C GLY A 396 18.53 -4.02 -12.24
N LYS A 397 18.21 -2.83 -12.70
CA LYS A 397 17.09 -2.03 -12.24
C LYS A 397 15.79 -2.53 -12.86
N LEU A 398 14.77 -2.71 -12.02
CA LEU A 398 13.42 -3.00 -12.51
C LEU A 398 12.85 -1.78 -13.22
N ALA A 399 12.38 -1.98 -14.44
CA ALA A 399 11.66 -1.01 -15.26
C ALA A 399 10.27 -1.57 -15.59
N VAL A 400 9.21 -0.76 -15.46
CA VAL A 400 7.83 -1.21 -15.59
C VAL A 400 7.02 -0.26 -16.47
N ARG A 401 6.23 -0.81 -17.38
CA ARG A 401 5.15 -0.14 -18.12
C ARG A 401 3.83 -0.86 -17.88
N GLY A 402 2.74 -0.13 -17.88
CA GLY A 402 1.39 -0.70 -17.70
C GLY A 402 0.33 0.37 -17.88
N PRO A 403 -0.93 0.08 -17.57
CA PRO A 403 -2.01 1.07 -17.66
C PRO A 403 -1.95 2.14 -16.58
N THR A 404 -1.17 1.90 -15.52
CA THR A 404 -0.93 2.83 -14.42
C THR A 404 0.55 3.24 -14.36
N GLY A 405 0.86 4.33 -13.69
CA GLY A 405 2.25 4.77 -13.54
C GLY A 405 2.38 6.12 -12.84
N CYS A 406 3.61 6.46 -12.52
CA CYS A 406 3.97 7.60 -11.70
C CYS A 406 3.62 8.95 -12.36
N LYS A 407 2.88 9.77 -11.60
CA LYS A 407 2.62 11.18 -11.88
C LYS A 407 2.75 11.95 -10.55
N TYR A 408 3.95 12.46 -10.27
CA TYR A 408 4.18 13.21 -9.04
C TYR A 408 3.65 14.64 -9.14
N LEU A 409 2.97 15.09 -8.11
CA LEU A 409 2.44 16.44 -7.96
C LEU A 409 3.58 17.46 -7.87
N ALA A 410 3.79 18.25 -8.94
CA ALA A 410 4.78 19.33 -9.00
C ALA A 410 6.13 18.94 -8.35
N ASP A 411 6.77 17.86 -8.82
CA ASP A 411 7.95 17.30 -8.17
C ASP A 411 9.01 16.85 -9.19
N GLU A 412 10.21 17.43 -9.13
CA GLU A 412 11.31 17.14 -10.05
C GLU A 412 11.84 15.70 -9.96
N ARG A 413 11.50 14.97 -8.88
CA ARG A 413 11.82 13.55 -8.73
C ARG A 413 11.10 12.69 -9.76
N GLN A 414 10.08 13.24 -10.46
CA GLN A 414 9.44 12.62 -11.61
C GLN A 414 10.45 12.13 -12.64
N LYS A 415 11.43 12.95 -13.00
CA LYS A 415 12.47 12.64 -14.01
C LYS A 415 13.40 11.49 -13.61
N LYS A 416 13.52 11.24 -12.29
CA LYS A 416 14.31 10.10 -11.77
C LYS A 416 13.49 8.83 -11.75
N PHE A 417 12.18 8.92 -11.48
CA PHE A 417 11.29 7.78 -11.42
C PHE A 417 10.82 7.32 -12.80
N VAL A 418 10.59 8.26 -13.72
CA VAL A 418 10.21 7.94 -15.11
C VAL A 418 11.35 8.31 -16.04
N ARG A 419 11.88 7.31 -16.75
CA ARG A 419 12.92 7.47 -17.76
C ARG A 419 12.53 6.71 -19.03
N GLU A 420 12.61 7.37 -20.18
CA GLU A 420 12.27 6.77 -21.48
C GLU A 420 10.89 6.10 -21.51
N GLY A 421 9.93 6.68 -20.77
CA GLY A 421 8.58 6.14 -20.65
C GLY A 421 8.46 4.89 -19.76
N TRP A 422 9.50 4.49 -19.02
CA TRP A 422 9.49 3.43 -18.04
C TRP A 422 9.43 3.99 -16.62
N ASN A 423 8.59 3.40 -15.77
CA ASN A 423 8.66 3.61 -14.33
C ASN A 423 9.83 2.81 -13.75
N LEU A 424 10.65 3.44 -12.93
CA LEU A 424 11.76 2.84 -12.18
C LEU A 424 11.42 2.83 -10.69
N PRO A 425 10.79 1.75 -10.17
CA PRO A 425 10.37 1.69 -8.75
C PRO A 425 11.54 1.77 -7.76
N GLY A 426 12.78 1.64 -8.26
CA GLY A 426 13.99 1.68 -7.45
C GLY A 426 14.34 0.32 -6.84
N ASP A 427 13.83 -0.76 -7.43
CA ASP A 427 14.14 -2.13 -7.04
C ASP A 427 15.20 -2.73 -7.98
N ALA A 428 16.16 -3.47 -7.41
CA ALA A 428 17.11 -4.28 -8.14
C ALA A 428 16.59 -5.72 -8.18
N VAL A 429 16.52 -6.28 -9.38
CA VAL A 429 15.97 -7.61 -9.64
C VAL A 429 16.79 -8.33 -10.72
N TYR A 430 16.62 -9.64 -10.84
CA TYR A 430 16.89 -10.34 -12.09
C TYR A 430 15.64 -11.12 -12.53
N VAL A 431 15.59 -11.46 -13.80
CA VAL A 431 14.50 -12.27 -14.40
C VAL A 431 15.12 -13.52 -15.00
N ASP A 432 14.53 -14.68 -14.75
CA ASP A 432 14.96 -15.94 -15.34
C ASP A 432 14.39 -16.16 -16.76
N ALA A 433 14.77 -17.26 -17.39
CA ALA A 433 14.32 -17.59 -18.75
C ALA A 433 12.81 -17.84 -18.87
N ASP A 434 12.14 -18.16 -17.75
CA ASP A 434 10.70 -18.39 -17.69
C ASP A 434 9.91 -17.11 -17.35
N GLY A 435 10.60 -15.97 -17.17
CA GLY A 435 10.00 -14.67 -16.85
C GLY A 435 9.69 -14.43 -15.36
N TYR A 436 10.21 -15.27 -14.45
CA TYR A 436 10.07 -15.03 -13.01
C TYR A 436 11.04 -13.97 -12.52
N VAL A 437 10.53 -13.09 -11.68
CA VAL A 437 11.25 -11.97 -11.06
C VAL A 437 11.78 -12.37 -9.70
N PHE A 438 13.07 -12.18 -9.50
CA PHE A 438 13.78 -12.43 -8.25
C PHE A 438 14.27 -11.11 -7.66
N TYR A 439 13.68 -10.73 -6.53
CA TYR A 439 14.04 -9.50 -5.82
C TYR A 439 15.41 -9.62 -5.18
N GLN A 440 16.22 -8.59 -5.32
CA GLN A 440 17.55 -8.54 -4.70
C GLN A 440 17.62 -7.52 -3.56
N ALA A 441 17.32 -6.27 -3.85
CA ALA A 441 17.31 -5.19 -2.87
C ALA A 441 16.64 -3.94 -3.46
N ARG A 442 16.52 -2.88 -2.66
CA ARG A 442 16.40 -1.53 -3.23
C ARG A 442 17.70 -1.20 -3.96
N ALA A 443 17.62 -0.58 -5.11
CA ALA A 443 18.81 -0.23 -5.90
C ALA A 443 19.81 0.61 -5.08
N ASP A 444 19.30 1.52 -4.22
CA ASP A 444 20.10 2.36 -3.33
C ASP A 444 20.61 1.62 -2.06
N ASP A 445 20.14 0.41 -1.79
CA ASP A 445 20.50 -0.41 -0.63
C ASP A 445 21.32 -1.66 -1.02
N MET A 446 21.67 -1.82 -2.31
CA MET A 446 22.56 -2.88 -2.76
C MET A 446 23.95 -2.69 -2.13
N ILE A 447 24.47 -3.74 -1.49
CA ILE A 447 25.79 -3.71 -0.85
C ILE A 447 26.83 -4.09 -1.89
N VAL A 448 27.75 -3.17 -2.18
CA VAL A 448 28.85 -3.43 -3.12
C VAL A 448 30.13 -3.69 -2.32
N SER A 449 30.52 -4.96 -2.18
CA SER A 449 31.69 -5.39 -1.43
C SER A 449 32.74 -6.03 -2.32
N ALA A 450 33.90 -5.41 -2.46
CA ALA A 450 35.00 -5.89 -3.32
C ALA A 450 34.54 -6.24 -4.74
N GLY A 451 33.66 -5.41 -5.33
CA GLY A 451 33.09 -5.60 -6.67
C GLY A 451 31.92 -6.59 -6.76
N TYR A 452 31.53 -7.23 -5.66
CA TYR A 452 30.35 -8.10 -5.62
C TYR A 452 29.11 -7.34 -5.16
N ASN A 453 28.01 -7.49 -5.89
CA ASN A 453 26.70 -7.03 -5.47
C ASN A 453 26.09 -8.04 -4.50
N ILE A 454 25.77 -7.60 -3.28
CA ILE A 454 25.21 -8.44 -2.22
C ILE A 454 23.82 -7.91 -1.84
N SER A 455 22.85 -8.77 -1.89
CA SER A 455 21.48 -8.50 -1.44
C SER A 455 21.40 -8.55 0.08
N GLY A 456 21.12 -7.42 0.72
CA GLY A 456 20.84 -7.40 2.17
C GLY A 456 19.67 -8.34 2.54
N PRO A 457 18.51 -8.30 1.85
CA PRO A 457 17.39 -9.22 2.06
C PRO A 457 17.73 -10.71 1.92
N GLU A 458 18.64 -11.08 1.01
CA GLU A 458 19.10 -12.47 0.89
C GLU A 458 19.85 -12.92 2.17
N VAL A 459 20.74 -12.07 2.66
CA VAL A 459 21.48 -12.36 3.91
C VAL A 459 20.53 -12.39 5.12
N GLU A 460 19.53 -11.49 5.16
CA GLU A 460 18.47 -11.51 6.18
C GLU A 460 17.69 -12.82 6.15
N SER A 461 17.29 -13.28 4.97
CA SER A 461 16.54 -14.54 4.79
C SER A 461 17.35 -15.75 5.32
N VAL A 462 18.65 -15.76 5.12
CA VAL A 462 19.52 -16.81 5.63
C VAL A 462 19.67 -16.72 7.16
N LEU A 463 19.98 -15.54 7.70
CA LEU A 463 20.12 -15.35 9.14
C LEU A 463 18.85 -15.74 9.90
N MET A 464 17.67 -15.43 9.34
CA MET A 464 16.37 -15.77 9.94
C MET A 464 16.07 -17.27 9.98
N GLN A 465 16.83 -18.13 9.30
CA GLN A 465 16.73 -19.59 9.40
C GLN A 465 17.46 -20.12 10.65
N HIS A 466 18.38 -19.35 11.22
CA HIS A 466 19.10 -19.74 12.43
C HIS A 466 18.18 -19.67 13.65
N GLU A 467 18.24 -20.71 14.52
CA GLU A 467 17.34 -20.85 15.66
C GLU A 467 17.38 -19.69 16.67
N ALA A 468 18.53 -19.04 16.83
CA ALA A 468 18.74 -17.93 17.76
C ALA A 468 18.18 -16.59 17.24
N VAL A 469 17.86 -16.45 15.95
CA VAL A 469 17.49 -15.16 15.34
C VAL A 469 15.97 -14.96 15.37
N ALA A 470 15.52 -13.90 16.03
CA ALA A 470 14.12 -13.45 16.00
C ALA A 470 13.85 -12.58 14.78
N GLU A 471 14.66 -11.53 14.61
CA GLU A 471 14.60 -10.59 13.50
C GLU A 471 16.01 -10.14 13.13
N CYS A 472 16.22 -9.71 11.89
CA CYS A 472 17.48 -9.07 11.51
C CYS A 472 17.26 -8.01 10.41
N GLY A 473 18.22 -7.07 10.33
CA GLY A 473 18.30 -6.07 9.26
C GLY A 473 19.74 -5.98 8.79
N VAL A 474 19.97 -6.01 7.48
CA VAL A 474 21.30 -6.04 6.87
C VAL A 474 21.53 -4.81 6.01
N ILE A 475 22.68 -4.18 6.20
CA ILE A 475 23.12 -3.01 5.42
C ILE A 475 24.59 -3.14 5.00
N GLY A 476 24.99 -2.34 4.00
CA GLY A 476 26.40 -2.08 3.73
C GLY A 476 26.93 -0.96 4.63
N VAL A 477 28.09 -1.15 5.19
CA VAL A 477 28.85 -0.09 5.89
C VAL A 477 30.18 0.13 5.21
N PRO A 478 30.72 1.37 5.21
CA PRO A 478 32.00 1.67 4.57
C PRO A 478 33.13 0.80 5.10
N ASP A 479 34.05 0.43 4.22
CA ASP A 479 35.23 -0.36 4.50
C ASP A 479 36.37 0.06 3.55
N ASP A 480 37.55 0.33 4.08
CA ASP A 480 38.66 0.92 3.30
C ASP A 480 39.20 -0.02 2.23
N GLU A 481 39.13 -1.35 2.43
CA GLU A 481 39.68 -2.33 1.49
C GLU A 481 38.63 -2.80 0.47
N ARG A 482 37.35 -2.87 0.89
CA ARG A 482 36.30 -3.52 0.12
C ARG A 482 35.23 -2.54 -0.42
N GLY A 483 35.40 -1.25 -0.13
CA GLY A 483 34.39 -0.23 -0.40
C GLY A 483 33.25 -0.31 0.61
N GLN A 484 32.62 -1.48 0.74
CA GLN A 484 31.63 -1.77 1.79
C GLN A 484 31.82 -3.20 2.31
N VAL A 485 31.38 -3.42 3.55
CA VAL A 485 31.19 -4.76 4.13
C VAL A 485 29.75 -4.93 4.62
N VAL A 486 29.32 -6.19 4.65
CA VAL A 486 27.99 -6.56 5.13
C VAL A 486 27.96 -6.42 6.65
N LYS A 487 27.03 -5.61 7.18
CA LYS A 487 26.72 -5.48 8.61
C LYS A 487 25.30 -5.96 8.87
N ALA A 488 25.13 -6.89 9.81
CA ALA A 488 23.84 -7.37 10.26
C ALA A 488 23.52 -6.83 11.66
N PHE A 489 22.31 -6.28 11.82
CA PHE A 489 21.70 -6.00 13.11
C PHE A 489 20.76 -7.15 13.45
N VAL A 490 20.95 -7.79 14.59
CA VAL A 490 20.25 -9.01 14.96
C VAL A 490 19.51 -8.84 16.28
N VAL A 491 18.22 -9.17 16.28
CA VAL A 491 17.41 -9.35 17.49
C VAL A 491 17.42 -10.83 17.83
N VAL A 492 17.88 -11.17 19.03
CA VAL A 492 18.04 -12.55 19.49
C VAL A 492 16.75 -13.03 20.16
N LYS A 493 16.38 -14.29 19.94
CA LYS A 493 15.24 -14.90 20.64
C LYS A 493 15.52 -15.07 22.14
N PRO A 494 14.48 -15.09 22.99
CA PRO A 494 14.61 -15.44 24.40
C PRO A 494 15.33 -16.77 24.59
N GLY A 495 16.26 -16.83 25.54
CA GLY A 495 17.04 -18.05 25.87
C GLY A 495 18.40 -18.13 25.17
N TYR A 496 18.71 -17.24 24.23
CA TYR A 496 20.03 -17.16 23.61
C TYR A 496 20.81 -15.96 24.14
N VAL A 497 22.12 -16.10 24.25
CA VAL A 497 23.02 -15.05 24.72
C VAL A 497 23.64 -14.32 23.52
N ALA A 498 23.55 -13.00 23.55
CA ALA A 498 24.10 -12.12 22.51
C ALA A 498 25.61 -11.87 22.78
N ASP A 499 26.47 -12.81 22.40
CA ASP A 499 27.90 -12.79 22.63
C ASP A 499 28.72 -13.08 21.36
N ASP A 500 30.05 -13.03 21.48
CA ASP A 500 30.97 -13.29 20.38
C ASP A 500 30.89 -14.74 19.85
N SER A 501 30.49 -15.69 20.69
CA SER A 501 30.25 -17.07 20.26
C SER A 501 29.09 -17.17 19.29
N LEU A 502 27.99 -16.46 19.57
CA LEU A 502 26.85 -16.40 18.67
C LEU A 502 27.17 -15.65 17.37
N VAL A 503 28.02 -14.59 17.44
CA VAL A 503 28.52 -13.92 16.22
C VAL A 503 29.21 -14.92 15.31
N ALA A 504 30.17 -15.71 15.86
CA ALA A 504 30.92 -16.68 15.08
C ALA A 504 30.04 -17.80 14.50
N GLN A 505 29.01 -18.25 15.25
CA GLN A 505 28.02 -19.23 14.78
C GLN A 505 27.20 -18.68 13.61
N LEU A 506 26.66 -17.47 13.72
CA LEU A 506 25.87 -16.83 12.66
C LEU A 506 26.70 -16.58 11.40
N GLN A 507 27.93 -16.11 11.54
CA GLN A 507 28.84 -15.94 10.41
C GLN A 507 29.16 -17.27 9.71
N THR A 508 29.42 -18.31 10.49
CA THR A 508 29.68 -19.66 9.96
C THR A 508 28.44 -20.21 9.26
N PHE A 509 27.27 -20.05 9.86
CA PHE A 509 25.99 -20.49 9.29
C PHE A 509 25.74 -19.84 7.92
N VAL A 510 25.92 -18.52 7.80
CA VAL A 510 25.75 -17.83 6.52
C VAL A 510 26.76 -18.29 5.48
N LYS A 511 28.05 -18.48 5.86
CA LYS A 511 29.11 -18.98 4.95
C LYS A 511 28.82 -20.39 4.40
N GLN A 512 28.13 -21.21 5.19
CA GLN A 512 27.77 -22.59 4.79
C GLN A 512 26.49 -22.63 3.96
N THR A 513 25.64 -21.62 4.08
CA THR A 513 24.31 -21.62 3.43
C THR A 513 24.32 -20.90 2.08
N VAL A 514 25.08 -19.80 1.96
CA VAL A 514 25.22 -19.02 0.72
C VAL A 514 26.67 -18.76 0.39
N ALA A 515 26.93 -18.14 -0.78
CA ALA A 515 28.30 -17.85 -1.22
C ALA A 515 29.08 -17.11 -0.11
N PRO A 516 30.30 -17.58 0.25
CA PRO A 516 31.03 -17.08 1.43
C PRO A 516 31.30 -15.58 1.45
N TYR A 517 31.37 -14.90 0.29
CA TYR A 517 31.56 -13.46 0.26
C TYR A 517 30.38 -12.65 0.79
N LYS A 518 29.18 -13.26 0.92
CA LYS A 518 27.95 -12.62 1.39
C LYS A 518 27.80 -12.57 2.91
N TYR A 519 28.65 -13.28 3.67
CA TYR A 519 28.48 -13.32 5.12
C TYR A 519 28.66 -11.94 5.78
N PRO A 520 27.90 -11.65 6.85
CA PRO A 520 28.06 -10.39 7.58
C PRO A 520 29.39 -10.39 8.33
N ARG A 521 30.28 -9.45 7.95
CA ARG A 521 31.56 -9.27 8.64
C ARG A 521 31.39 -8.61 10.00
N VAL A 522 30.34 -7.81 10.12
CA VAL A 522 29.96 -7.16 11.36
C VAL A 522 28.56 -7.63 11.75
N ILE A 523 28.41 -8.10 12.99
CA ILE A 523 27.12 -8.41 13.59
C ILE A 523 26.99 -7.57 14.85
N GLN A 524 25.88 -6.85 14.95
CA GLN A 524 25.53 -6.05 16.12
C GLN A 524 24.18 -6.53 16.66
N PHE A 525 24.15 -6.95 17.92
CA PHE A 525 22.92 -7.30 18.60
C PHE A 525 22.18 -6.05 19.06
N ILE A 526 20.87 -6.02 18.86
CA ILE A 526 19.99 -4.92 19.26
C ILE A 526 18.69 -5.47 19.85
N HIS A 527 18.00 -4.66 20.64
CA HIS A 527 16.74 -5.06 21.28
C HIS A 527 15.55 -5.06 20.30
N ALA A 528 15.52 -4.13 19.35
CA ALA A 528 14.47 -4.01 18.35
C ALA A 528 14.99 -3.31 17.09
N LEU A 529 14.47 -3.70 15.93
CA LEU A 529 14.75 -3.04 14.66
C LEU A 529 13.94 -1.73 14.53
N PRO A 530 14.56 -0.64 14.00
CA PRO A 530 13.82 0.58 13.70
C PRO A 530 12.83 0.34 12.56
N ARG A 531 11.54 0.65 12.79
CA ARG A 531 10.48 0.45 11.82
C ARG A 531 9.75 1.74 11.49
N THR A 532 9.21 1.83 10.29
CA THR A 532 8.25 2.88 9.92
C THR A 532 6.95 2.64 10.68
N GLU A 533 6.06 3.62 10.64
CA GLU A 533 4.70 3.49 11.17
C GLU A 533 3.89 2.37 10.49
N THR A 534 4.28 1.98 9.28
CA THR A 534 3.70 0.85 8.53
C THR A 534 4.37 -0.48 8.81
N GLY A 535 5.31 -0.54 9.77
CA GLY A 535 6.04 -1.75 10.12
C GLY A 535 7.30 -2.02 9.29
N LYS A 536 7.56 -1.27 8.21
CA LYS A 536 8.72 -1.49 7.32
C LYS A 536 10.04 -1.15 8.02
N LEU A 537 11.08 -1.94 7.77
CA LEU A 537 12.43 -1.69 8.28
C LEU A 537 12.99 -0.35 7.77
N LYS A 538 13.40 0.52 8.69
CA LYS A 538 14.07 1.80 8.37
C LYS A 538 15.57 1.57 8.18
N ARG A 539 16.01 1.08 7.00
CA ARG A 539 17.44 0.82 6.74
C ARG A 539 18.32 2.07 6.89
N PHE A 540 17.80 3.26 6.55
CA PHE A 540 18.53 4.51 6.75
C PHE A 540 18.83 4.78 8.25
N ALA A 541 17.95 4.37 9.15
CA ALA A 541 18.19 4.50 10.59
C ALA A 541 19.27 3.51 11.07
N LEU A 542 19.34 2.31 10.48
CA LEU A 542 20.44 1.37 10.74
C LEU A 542 21.79 1.91 10.26
N LYS A 543 21.82 2.68 9.16
CA LYS A 543 23.05 3.32 8.65
C LYS A 543 23.58 4.42 9.60
N ALA A 544 22.73 4.94 10.48
CA ALA A 544 23.08 5.96 11.48
C ALA A 544 23.46 5.37 12.85
N MET A 545 23.34 4.04 13.03
CA MET A 545 23.72 3.30 14.26
C MET A 545 25.12 2.69 14.12
#